data_40f4962518c2646edc0111c1023a6ed4
#
_entry.id   40f4962518c2646edc0111c1023a6ed4
#
_cell.length_a   1.000
_cell.length_b   1.000
_cell.length_c   1.000
_cell.angle_alpha   90.00
_cell.angle_beta   90.00
_cell.angle_gamma   90.00
#
_symmetry.space_group_name_H-M   'P 1'
#
loop_
_entity.id
_entity.type
_entity.pdbx_description
1 polymer ?
#
loop_
_entity_poly.entity_id
_entity_poly.type
_entity_poly.pdbx_seq_one_letter_code
_entity_poly.pdbx_strand_id
1 'polypeptide(L)'
;MINLTSENFKREVEEYKGLVVIDLWATWCGPCRMLAPVLDEIEAEMPNVKFCKINVDEEPELTKLFKVQSIPTVAIVKENTYLDKSVGYVPKASIVKLISEYGD
;
A
#
# COMPACT_ATOMS: atom_id res chain seq x y z
N MET A 1 -1.58 -1.06 -10.16
CA MET A 1 -1.23 -1.73 -8.88
C MET A 1 -1.64 -3.19 -8.90
N ILE A 2 -0.90 -4.01 -8.17
CA ILE A 2 -1.18 -5.44 -8.05
C ILE A 2 -2.23 -5.65 -6.96
N ASN A 3 -3.31 -6.35 -7.29
CA ASN A 3 -4.30 -6.76 -6.29
C ASN A 3 -3.71 -7.93 -5.48
N LEU A 4 -3.48 -7.72 -4.18
CA LEU A 4 -2.97 -8.77 -3.32
C LEU A 4 -4.09 -9.66 -2.81
N THR A 5 -3.82 -10.95 -2.80
CA THR A 5 -4.70 -11.98 -2.26
C THR A 5 -3.85 -12.89 -1.37
N SER A 6 -4.49 -13.76 -0.60
CA SER A 6 -3.75 -14.75 0.19
C SER A 6 -2.94 -15.68 -0.70
N GLU A 7 -3.30 -15.82 -1.97
CA GLU A 7 -2.59 -16.70 -2.91
C GLU A 7 -1.32 -16.09 -3.49
N ASN A 8 -1.28 -14.76 -3.67
CA ASN A 8 -0.11 -14.12 -4.28
C ASN A 8 0.75 -13.33 -3.31
N PHE A 9 0.33 -13.15 -2.07
CA PHE A 9 1.02 -12.29 -1.11
C PHE A 9 2.46 -12.74 -0.87
N LYS A 10 2.70 -14.03 -0.74
CA LYS A 10 4.04 -14.56 -0.53
C LYS A 10 4.98 -14.15 -1.67
N ARG A 11 4.56 -14.38 -2.90
CA ARG A 11 5.37 -14.07 -4.08
C ARG A 11 5.57 -12.57 -4.25
N GLU A 12 4.50 -11.81 -4.10
CA GLU A 12 4.54 -10.38 -4.44
C GLU A 12 5.15 -9.53 -3.33
N VAL A 13 5.07 -9.95 -2.09
CA VAL A 13 5.50 -9.14 -0.95
C VAL A 13 6.59 -9.83 -0.13
N GLU A 14 6.33 -11.04 0.36
CA GLU A 14 7.27 -11.71 1.28
C GLU A 14 8.60 -12.05 0.63
N GLU A 15 8.56 -12.51 -0.61
CA GLU A 15 9.76 -12.92 -1.36
C GLU A 15 10.35 -11.80 -2.21
N TYR A 16 9.66 -10.69 -2.32
CA TYR A 16 10.12 -9.55 -3.09
C TYR A 16 11.10 -8.72 -2.28
N LYS A 17 12.27 -8.44 -2.84
CA LYS A 17 13.34 -7.78 -2.10
C LYS A 17 13.31 -6.26 -2.15
N GLY A 18 12.60 -5.69 -3.11
CA GLY A 18 12.48 -4.25 -3.26
C GLY A 18 11.44 -3.64 -2.35
N LEU A 19 11.29 -2.33 -2.44
CA LEU A 19 10.31 -1.59 -1.68
C LEU A 19 8.91 -1.83 -2.23
N VAL A 20 7.96 -2.10 -1.32
CA VAL A 20 6.56 -2.32 -1.67
C VAL A 20 5.69 -1.31 -0.93
N VAL A 21 4.80 -0.68 -1.67
CA VAL A 21 3.79 0.24 -1.12
C VAL A 21 2.44 -0.45 -1.26
N ILE A 22 1.71 -0.57 -0.16
CA ILE A 22 0.45 -1.31 -0.14
C ILE A 22 -0.68 -0.40 0.31
N ASP A 23 -1.68 -0.20 -0.55
CA ASP A 23 -2.89 0.55 -0.26
C ASP A 23 -3.96 -0.38 0.30
N LEU A 24 -4.33 -0.22 1.58
CA LEU A 24 -5.43 -0.96 2.19
C LEU A 24 -6.69 -0.09 2.10
N TRP A 25 -7.68 -0.57 1.37
CA TRP A 25 -8.83 0.22 0.93
C TRP A 25 -10.13 -0.59 0.90
N ALA A 26 -11.25 0.10 0.72
CA ALA A 26 -12.56 -0.54 0.52
C ALA A 26 -13.36 0.27 -0.51
N THR A 27 -14.31 -0.40 -1.17
CA THR A 27 -15.13 0.23 -2.22
C THR A 27 -16.04 1.33 -1.69
N TRP A 28 -16.50 1.19 -0.44
CA TRP A 28 -17.43 2.14 0.21
C TRP A 28 -16.72 3.34 0.83
N CYS A 29 -15.41 3.37 0.80
CA CYS A 29 -14.62 4.39 1.50
C CYS A 29 -14.35 5.59 0.60
N GLY A 30 -14.95 6.73 0.92
CA GLY A 30 -14.76 7.97 0.17
C GLY A 30 -13.32 8.44 0.10
N PRO A 31 -12.62 8.56 1.26
CA PRO A 31 -11.20 8.97 1.26
C PRO A 31 -10.31 8.01 0.48
N CYS A 32 -10.63 6.71 0.47
CA CYS A 32 -9.89 5.73 -0.33
C CYS A 32 -10.00 6.05 -1.82
N ARG A 33 -11.22 6.39 -2.28
CA ARG A 33 -11.46 6.75 -3.68
C ARG A 33 -10.74 8.04 -4.07
N MET A 34 -10.59 8.97 -3.13
CA MET A 34 -9.86 10.22 -3.37
C MET A 34 -8.35 9.98 -3.45
N LEU A 35 -7.85 9.02 -2.68
CA LEU A 35 -6.42 8.71 -2.66
C LEU A 35 -5.98 7.86 -3.87
N ALA A 36 -6.87 7.03 -4.41
CA ALA A 36 -6.54 6.12 -5.50
C ALA A 36 -5.85 6.79 -6.69
N PRO A 37 -6.37 7.90 -7.27
CA PRO A 37 -5.68 8.54 -8.39
C PRO A 37 -4.33 9.14 -8.00
N VAL A 38 -4.17 9.57 -6.74
CA VAL A 38 -2.89 10.08 -6.25
C VAL A 38 -1.86 8.96 -6.24
N LEU A 39 -2.23 7.78 -5.76
CA LEU A 39 -1.33 6.62 -5.75
C LEU A 39 -1.00 6.14 -7.17
N ASP A 40 -1.97 6.15 -8.08
CA ASP A 40 -1.72 5.80 -9.49
C ASP A 40 -0.69 6.74 -10.10
N GLU A 41 -0.79 8.02 -9.80
CA GLU A 41 0.15 9.02 -10.29
C GLU A 41 1.55 8.79 -9.74
N ILE A 42 1.66 8.49 -8.44
CA ILE A 42 2.95 8.21 -7.81
C ILE A 42 3.56 6.92 -8.38
N GLU A 43 2.74 5.90 -8.59
CA GLU A 43 3.20 4.65 -9.21
C GLU A 43 3.86 4.90 -10.56
N ALA A 44 3.24 5.73 -11.38
CA ALA A 44 3.78 6.07 -12.70
C ALA A 44 5.13 6.80 -12.60
N GLU A 45 5.32 7.56 -11.52
CA GLU A 45 6.54 8.35 -11.32
C GLU A 45 7.66 7.58 -10.62
N MET A 46 7.35 6.43 -10.02
CA MET A 46 8.31 5.63 -9.26
C MET A 46 8.35 4.17 -9.76
N PRO A 47 8.90 3.95 -10.97
CA PRO A 47 8.86 2.62 -11.60
C PRO A 47 9.67 1.56 -10.85
N ASN A 48 10.58 1.96 -9.96
CA ASN A 48 11.39 1.03 -9.19
C ASN A 48 10.74 0.57 -7.89
N VAL A 49 9.56 1.11 -7.57
CA VAL A 49 8.80 0.76 -6.37
C VAL A 49 7.60 -0.08 -6.79
N LYS A 50 7.35 -1.17 -6.09
CA LYS A 50 6.18 -2.01 -6.37
C LYS A 50 4.99 -1.45 -5.62
N PHE A 51 3.88 -1.23 -6.34
CA PHE A 51 2.63 -0.76 -5.76
C PHE A 51 1.59 -1.87 -5.80
N CYS A 52 1.00 -2.13 -4.64
CA CYS A 52 -0.03 -3.16 -4.47
C CYS A 52 -1.21 -2.58 -3.72
N LYS A 53 -2.33 -3.31 -3.75
CA LYS A 53 -3.50 -2.91 -2.96
C LYS A 53 -4.19 -4.14 -2.37
N ILE A 54 -4.80 -3.94 -1.22
CA ILE A 54 -5.59 -4.95 -0.51
C ILE A 54 -6.99 -4.40 -0.28
N ASN A 55 -7.99 -5.10 -0.79
CA ASN A 55 -9.39 -4.79 -0.45
C ASN A 55 -9.65 -5.42 0.91
N VAL A 56 -9.86 -4.59 1.94
CA VAL A 56 -9.97 -5.08 3.32
C VAL A 56 -11.20 -5.96 3.54
N ASP A 57 -12.24 -5.81 2.72
CA ASP A 57 -13.44 -6.62 2.83
C ASP A 57 -13.26 -8.01 2.22
N GLU A 58 -12.43 -8.10 1.18
CA GLU A 58 -12.19 -9.36 0.47
C GLU A 58 -11.06 -10.17 1.07
N GLU A 59 -10.11 -9.52 1.75
CA GLU A 59 -8.91 -10.15 2.28
C GLU A 59 -8.74 -9.88 3.77
N PRO A 60 -9.63 -10.44 4.62
CA PRO A 60 -9.57 -10.16 6.06
C PRO A 60 -8.30 -10.65 6.74
N GLU A 61 -7.74 -11.77 6.27
CA GLU A 61 -6.51 -12.31 6.86
C GLU A 61 -5.31 -11.39 6.61
N LEU A 62 -5.17 -10.91 5.37
CA LEU A 62 -4.10 -9.96 5.04
C LEU A 62 -4.29 -8.65 5.80
N THR A 63 -5.53 -8.20 5.91
CA THR A 63 -5.85 -6.97 6.62
C THR A 63 -5.39 -7.04 8.08
N LYS A 64 -5.56 -8.21 8.72
CA LYS A 64 -5.11 -8.41 10.10
C LYS A 64 -3.60 -8.33 10.24
N LEU A 65 -2.85 -8.80 9.24
CA LEU A 65 -1.40 -8.73 9.27
C LEU A 65 -0.91 -7.29 9.43
N PHE A 66 -1.61 -6.34 8.83
CA PHE A 66 -1.23 -4.93 8.87
C PHE A 66 -1.85 -4.17 10.03
N LYS A 67 -2.64 -4.85 10.87
CA LYS A 67 -3.27 -4.25 12.06
C LYS A 67 -3.99 -2.95 11.74
N VAL A 68 -4.72 -2.94 10.63
CA VAL A 68 -5.41 -1.75 10.13
C VAL A 68 -6.56 -1.37 11.06
N GLN A 69 -6.62 -0.10 11.46
CA GLN A 69 -7.70 0.44 12.28
C GLN A 69 -8.55 1.44 11.52
N SER A 70 -7.99 2.06 10.50
CA SER A 70 -8.67 3.05 9.66
C SER A 70 -8.20 2.90 8.24
N ILE A 71 -9.07 3.18 7.28
CA ILE A 71 -8.71 3.18 5.86
C ILE A 71 -8.98 4.56 5.24
N PRO A 72 -8.21 4.95 4.23
CA PRO A 72 -7.10 4.20 3.64
C PRO A 72 -5.89 4.14 4.58
N THR A 73 -5.15 3.06 4.50
CA THR A 73 -3.82 2.97 5.11
C THR A 73 -2.85 2.60 4.00
N VAL A 74 -1.77 3.37 3.89
CA VAL A 74 -0.69 3.08 2.94
C VAL A 74 0.48 2.54 3.74
N ALA A 75 0.79 1.27 3.52
CA ALA A 75 1.85 0.57 4.25
C ALA A 75 3.12 0.52 3.42
N ILE A 76 4.26 0.68 4.07
CA ILE A 76 5.59 0.59 3.46
C ILE A 76 6.24 -0.69 3.95
N VAL A 77 6.61 -1.58 3.03
CA VAL A 77 7.19 -2.89 3.33
C VAL A 77 8.45 -3.08 2.52
N LYS A 78 9.49 -3.64 3.14
CA LYS A 78 10.71 -4.02 2.44
C LYS A 78 11.27 -5.28 3.07
N GLU A 79 11.62 -6.25 2.23
CA GLU A 79 12.17 -7.52 2.68
C GLU A 79 11.31 -8.16 3.78
N ASN A 80 10.00 -8.21 3.53
CA ASN A 80 9.01 -8.78 4.43
C ASN A 80 8.94 -8.08 5.80
N THR A 81 9.36 -6.83 5.89
CA THR A 81 9.31 -6.04 7.12
C THR A 81 8.40 -4.84 6.92
N TYR A 82 7.41 -4.70 7.78
CA TYR A 82 6.49 -3.57 7.77
C TYR A 82 7.19 -2.37 8.44
N LEU A 83 7.60 -1.40 7.63
CA LEU A 83 8.48 -0.32 8.09
C LEU A 83 7.74 0.91 8.59
N ASP A 84 6.65 1.30 7.91
CA ASP A 84 5.96 2.55 8.21
C ASP A 84 4.58 2.56 7.55
N LYS A 85 3.78 3.56 7.88
CA LYS A 85 2.45 3.71 7.29
C LYS A 85 2.02 5.17 7.26
N SER A 86 1.06 5.44 6.37
CA SER A 86 0.29 6.69 6.35
C SER A 86 -1.18 6.32 6.47
N VAL A 87 -1.93 7.03 7.30
CA VAL A 87 -3.36 6.75 7.55
C VAL A 87 -4.21 7.92 7.08
N GLY A 88 -5.28 7.61 6.36
CA GLY A 88 -6.21 8.61 5.85
C GLY A 88 -5.78 9.21 4.52
N TYR A 89 -6.61 10.10 4.00
CA TYR A 89 -6.25 10.86 2.81
C TYR A 89 -5.24 11.93 3.18
N VAL A 90 -4.11 11.94 2.48
CA VAL A 90 -3.05 12.94 2.66
C VAL A 90 -2.61 13.44 1.28
N PRO A 91 -2.00 14.63 1.20
CA PRO A 91 -1.51 15.15 -0.08
C PRO A 91 -0.43 14.25 -0.69
N LYS A 92 -0.34 14.29 -2.02
CA LYS A 92 0.66 13.54 -2.78
C LYS A 92 2.07 13.69 -2.21
N ALA A 93 2.47 14.93 -1.89
CA ALA A 93 3.81 15.20 -1.36
C ALA A 93 4.11 14.42 -0.09
N SER A 94 3.11 14.20 0.77
CA SER A 94 3.29 13.44 2.00
C SER A 94 3.60 11.97 1.72
N ILE A 95 2.92 11.39 0.74
CA ILE A 95 3.16 9.99 0.35
C ILE A 95 4.53 9.85 -0.32
N VAL A 96 4.86 10.77 -1.22
CA VAL A 96 6.17 10.78 -1.90
C VAL A 96 7.30 10.86 -0.86
N LYS A 97 7.14 11.75 0.11
CA LYS A 97 8.13 11.90 1.18
C LYS A 97 8.29 10.62 1.97
N LEU A 98 7.18 9.99 2.34
CA LEU A 98 7.19 8.75 3.10
C LEU A 98 7.94 7.64 2.35
N ILE A 99 7.62 7.45 1.07
CA ILE A 99 8.28 6.43 0.25
C ILE A 99 9.78 6.74 0.14
N SER A 100 10.12 8.00 -0.09
CA SER A 100 11.52 8.42 -0.28
C SER A 100 12.38 8.21 0.96
N GLU A 101 11.79 8.17 2.15
CA GLU A 101 12.52 7.92 3.39
C GLU A 101 13.08 6.50 3.46
N TYR A 102 12.50 5.56 2.70
CA TYR A 102 12.90 4.16 2.73
C TYR A 102 13.58 3.70 1.44
N GLY A 103 13.86 4.63 0.59
CA GLY A 103 14.49 4.36 -0.70
C GLY A 103 13.45 4.23 -1.79
N ASP A 104 13.88 4.22 -2.97
CA ASP A 104 13.04 4.20 -4.17
C ASP A 104 13.23 2.95 -4.98
#